data_f3c8717480e21ebe97e3a82338e0b46b
#
_entry.id   f3c8717480e21ebe97e3a82338e0b46b
#
_cell.length_a   1.000
_cell.length_b   1.000
_cell.length_c   1.000
_cell.angle_alpha   90.00
_cell.angle_beta   90.00
_cell.angle_gamma   90.00
#
_symmetry.space_group_name_H-M   'P 1'
#
loop_
_entity.id
_entity.type
_entity.pdbx_description
1 polymer ?
#
loop_
_entity_poly.entity_id
_entity_poly.type
_entity_poly.pdbx_seq_one_letter_code
_entity_poly.pdbx_strand_id
1 'polypeptide(L)'
;CRRAIQLAYDYDALEQSFAVTDTLIAGKKSSGPLIPGLLGYDANKPPIERDIEKAKAELAKCKYNPSDYTLDLAWIAEVPYEEPWALQLQANAMELGFDATVTGLPWAKFTEQVSSWENTPHATVVSVVANFPDPDGLLYPQWHSSTGGTWMSAEWANDPELDALLERGRAETDASKRVEIYQAANQLIIDNAITLFITDFVGMQPVNSSVSNTQTAGTLTGYGTMGRNLSFRELQIN
;
A
#
# COMPACT_ATOMS: atom_id res chain seq x y z
N CYS A 1 3.08 -19.15 0.60
CA CYS A 1 3.32 -18.59 -0.73
C CYS A 1 3.35 -17.05 -0.69
N ARG A 2 2.32 -16.33 -0.18
CA ARG A 2 2.29 -14.86 -0.14
C ARG A 2 3.56 -14.25 0.46
N ARG A 3 4.02 -14.75 1.62
CA ARG A 3 5.28 -14.31 2.24
C ARG A 3 6.51 -14.54 1.37
N ALA A 4 6.55 -15.62 0.59
CA ALA A 4 7.64 -15.86 -0.35
C ALA A 4 7.70 -14.77 -1.43
N ILE A 5 6.55 -14.42 -2.02
CA ILE A 5 6.44 -13.34 -3.01
C ILE A 5 6.83 -11.99 -2.39
N GLN A 6 6.36 -11.69 -1.16
CA GLN A 6 6.70 -10.47 -0.43
C GLN A 6 8.23 -10.34 -0.23
N LEU A 7 8.90 -11.42 0.15
CA LEU A 7 10.36 -11.44 0.35
C LEU A 7 11.17 -11.45 -0.95
N ALA A 8 10.57 -11.84 -2.07
CA ALA A 8 11.24 -11.82 -3.37
C ALA A 8 11.13 -10.47 -4.08
N TYR A 9 10.17 -9.63 -3.69
CA TYR A 9 9.94 -8.35 -4.37
C TYR A 9 11.16 -7.42 -4.27
N ASP A 10 11.55 -6.80 -5.38
CA ASP A 10 12.71 -5.91 -5.46
C ASP A 10 12.31 -4.47 -5.11
N TYR A 11 12.29 -4.17 -3.82
CA TYR A 11 11.95 -2.86 -3.28
C TYR A 11 12.98 -1.79 -3.66
N ASP A 12 14.25 -2.16 -3.83
CA ASP A 12 15.32 -1.22 -4.20
C ASP A 12 15.19 -0.75 -5.64
N ALA A 13 14.94 -1.67 -6.57
CA ALA A 13 14.70 -1.33 -7.96
C ALA A 13 13.47 -0.43 -8.10
N LEU A 14 12.43 -0.68 -7.31
CA LEU A 14 11.25 0.15 -7.31
C LEU A 14 11.52 1.55 -6.74
N GLU A 15 12.18 1.66 -5.59
CA GLU A 15 12.50 2.97 -4.98
C GLU A 15 13.34 3.82 -5.93
N GLN A 16 14.29 3.23 -6.65
CA GLN A 16 15.07 3.93 -7.69
C GLN A 16 14.19 4.47 -8.81
N SER A 17 13.09 3.80 -9.14
CA SER A 17 12.15 4.27 -10.19
C SER A 17 11.42 5.55 -9.80
N PHE A 18 11.35 5.89 -8.51
CA PHE A 18 10.77 7.13 -7.98
C PHE A 18 11.75 8.30 -7.91
N ALA A 19 12.99 8.14 -8.33
CA ALA A 19 13.95 9.24 -8.36
C ALA A 19 13.55 10.26 -9.42
N VAL A 20 13.20 11.47 -8.98
CA VAL A 20 12.90 12.62 -9.83
C VAL A 20 14.15 13.40 -10.16
N THR A 21 15.04 13.51 -9.17
CA THR A 21 16.41 14.05 -9.30
C THR A 21 17.32 13.24 -8.38
N ASP A 22 18.63 13.51 -8.40
CA ASP A 22 19.61 12.85 -7.52
C ASP A 22 19.28 13.01 -6.01
N THR A 23 18.46 13.98 -5.65
CA THR A 23 18.11 14.29 -4.26
C THR A 23 16.63 14.27 -3.94
N LEU A 24 15.76 14.12 -4.95
CA LEU A 24 14.32 14.12 -4.80
C LEU A 24 13.73 12.77 -5.24
N ILE A 25 13.20 12.05 -4.28
CA ILE A 25 12.57 10.74 -4.48
C ILE A 25 11.07 10.85 -4.16
N ALA A 26 10.22 10.44 -5.09
CA ALA A 26 8.76 10.54 -5.00
C ALA A 26 8.08 9.42 -4.20
N GLY A 27 8.82 8.41 -3.80
CA GLY A 27 8.34 7.29 -2.98
C GLY A 27 9.45 6.70 -2.16
N LYS A 28 9.12 6.15 -1.00
CA LYS A 28 10.06 5.47 -0.10
C LYS A 28 9.54 4.08 0.19
N LYS A 29 10.43 3.14 0.43
CA LYS A 29 10.03 1.78 0.87
C LYS A 29 9.10 1.87 2.07
N SER A 30 8.00 1.16 2.00
CA SER A 30 7.01 1.12 3.09
C SER A 30 7.43 0.16 4.20
N SER A 31 7.11 0.49 5.44
CA SER A 31 7.30 -0.40 6.60
C SER A 31 6.02 -1.14 7.01
N GLY A 32 4.95 -0.97 6.26
CA GLY A 32 3.66 -1.64 6.50
C GLY A 32 2.46 -0.74 6.23
N PRO A 33 1.26 -1.15 6.68
CA PRO A 33 0.02 -0.44 6.40
C PRO A 33 -0.09 0.97 7.03
N LEU A 34 0.54 1.21 8.20
CA LEU A 34 0.53 2.55 8.79
C LEU A 34 1.57 3.46 8.12
N ILE A 35 1.10 4.52 7.51
CA ILE A 35 1.92 5.50 6.79
C ILE A 35 2.31 6.70 7.67
N PRO A 36 3.38 7.45 7.32
CA PRO A 36 3.77 8.67 8.03
C PRO A 36 2.61 9.64 8.24
N GLY A 37 2.47 10.14 9.47
CA GLY A 37 1.43 11.10 9.86
C GLY A 37 0.15 10.47 10.44
N LEU A 38 -0.02 9.16 10.36
CA LEU A 38 -1.11 8.48 11.07
C LEU A 38 -0.71 8.11 12.51
N LEU A 39 -1.71 8.12 13.39
CA LEU A 39 -1.55 7.67 14.76
C LEU A 39 -1.04 6.22 14.78
N GLY A 40 -0.01 5.95 15.58
CA GLY A 40 0.59 4.62 15.69
C GLY A 40 1.66 4.32 14.63
N TYR A 41 1.93 5.22 13.66
CA TYR A 41 3.09 5.07 12.78
C TYR A 41 4.39 5.07 13.59
N ASP A 42 5.26 4.11 13.33
CA ASP A 42 6.58 4.02 13.94
C ASP A 42 7.67 4.30 12.89
N ALA A 43 8.30 5.47 12.99
CA ALA A 43 9.37 5.89 12.11
C ALA A 43 10.67 5.04 12.26
N ASN A 44 10.80 4.28 13.34
CA ASN A 44 11.96 3.41 13.58
C ASN A 44 11.74 1.98 13.04
N LYS A 45 10.52 1.65 12.61
CA LYS A 45 10.25 0.35 12.03
C LYS A 45 10.93 0.25 10.67
N PRO A 46 11.83 -0.73 10.47
CA PRO A 46 12.50 -0.89 9.18
C PRO A 46 11.48 -1.26 8.09
N PRO A 47 11.71 -0.85 6.85
CA PRO A 47 10.92 -1.32 5.71
C PRO A 47 11.11 -2.83 5.52
N ILE A 48 10.19 -3.43 4.76
CA ILE A 48 10.36 -4.80 4.32
C ILE A 48 11.46 -4.81 3.25
N GLU A 49 12.44 -5.70 3.44
CA GLU A 49 13.58 -5.84 2.54
C GLU A 49 13.46 -7.12 1.72
N ARG A 50 14.03 -7.09 0.52
CA ARG A 50 14.18 -8.28 -0.31
C ARG A 50 15.15 -9.25 0.33
N ASP A 51 14.74 -10.53 0.41
CA ASP A 51 15.60 -11.63 0.85
C ASP A 51 15.22 -12.91 0.08
N ILE A 52 15.91 -13.15 -1.02
CA ILE A 52 15.58 -14.24 -1.93
C ILE A 52 15.79 -15.63 -1.30
N GLU A 53 16.74 -15.77 -0.39
CA GLU A 53 16.99 -17.05 0.29
C GLU A 53 15.89 -17.37 1.31
N LYS A 54 15.43 -16.36 2.05
CA LYS A 54 14.23 -16.52 2.89
C LYS A 54 12.98 -16.73 2.04
N ALA A 55 12.85 -16.04 0.89
CA ALA A 55 11.74 -16.24 -0.03
C ALA A 55 11.65 -17.69 -0.48
N LYS A 56 12.77 -18.30 -0.90
CA LYS A 56 12.83 -19.74 -1.25
C LYS A 56 12.50 -20.66 -0.08
N ALA A 57 12.97 -20.32 1.12
CA ALA A 57 12.66 -21.10 2.32
C ALA A 57 11.16 -21.03 2.69
N GLU A 58 10.52 -19.86 2.52
CA GLU A 58 9.08 -19.71 2.68
C GLU A 58 8.30 -20.41 1.57
N LEU A 59 8.81 -20.38 0.32
CA LEU A 59 8.22 -21.07 -0.80
C LEU A 59 8.17 -22.60 -0.58
N ALA A 60 9.22 -23.16 -0.01
CA ALA A 60 9.27 -24.60 0.32
C ALA A 60 8.19 -25.04 1.33
N LYS A 61 7.59 -24.09 2.07
CA LYS A 61 6.47 -24.35 2.98
C LYS A 61 5.11 -24.20 2.30
N CYS A 62 5.08 -23.77 1.04
CA CYS A 62 3.84 -23.61 0.30
C CYS A 62 3.14 -24.95 0.10
N LYS A 63 1.82 -24.96 0.24
CA LYS A 63 0.99 -26.13 0.00
C LYS A 63 0.95 -26.52 -1.48
N TYR A 64 1.15 -25.54 -2.36
CA TYR A 64 1.02 -25.66 -3.80
C TYR A 64 2.38 -25.52 -4.47
N ASN A 65 2.60 -26.27 -5.57
CA ASN A 65 3.77 -26.09 -6.40
C ASN A 65 3.58 -24.85 -7.30
N PRO A 66 4.52 -23.87 -7.29
CA PRO A 66 4.40 -22.66 -8.10
C PRO A 66 4.11 -22.90 -9.58
N SER A 67 4.75 -23.91 -10.18
CA SER A 67 4.61 -24.22 -11.62
C SER A 67 3.22 -24.74 -12.03
N ASP A 68 2.38 -25.10 -11.06
CA ASP A 68 1.03 -25.61 -11.34
C ASP A 68 -0.02 -24.48 -11.49
N TYR A 69 0.40 -23.24 -11.27
CA TYR A 69 -0.51 -22.08 -11.25
C TYR A 69 0.07 -20.92 -12.02
N THR A 70 -0.79 -20.26 -12.80
CA THR A 70 -0.53 -18.95 -13.37
C THR A 70 -1.14 -17.90 -12.46
N LEU A 71 -0.35 -16.95 -11.96
CA LEU A 71 -0.84 -15.83 -11.20
C LEU A 71 -1.44 -14.79 -12.14
N ASP A 72 -2.68 -14.41 -11.89
CA ASP A 72 -3.33 -13.30 -12.57
C ASP A 72 -3.13 -12.03 -11.74
N LEU A 73 -2.43 -11.04 -12.31
CA LEU A 73 -2.08 -9.77 -11.69
C LEU A 73 -2.80 -8.65 -12.42
N ALA A 74 -3.48 -7.78 -11.70
CA ALA A 74 -4.20 -6.66 -12.31
C ALA A 74 -3.80 -5.31 -11.70
N TRP A 75 -3.88 -4.27 -12.52
CA TRP A 75 -3.70 -2.87 -12.13
C TRP A 75 -4.78 -2.01 -12.80
N ILE A 76 -4.97 -0.77 -12.31
CA ILE A 76 -6.02 0.12 -12.81
C ILE A 76 -5.50 0.91 -14.03
N ALA A 77 -6.04 0.64 -15.22
CA ALA A 77 -5.55 1.19 -16.49
C ALA A 77 -5.55 2.73 -16.54
N GLU A 78 -6.41 3.40 -15.76
CA GLU A 78 -6.41 4.85 -15.62
C GLU A 78 -5.29 5.39 -14.70
N VAL A 79 -4.53 4.48 -14.06
CA VAL A 79 -3.44 4.82 -13.11
C VAL A 79 -2.12 4.25 -13.63
N PRO A 80 -1.54 4.83 -14.71
CA PRO A 80 -0.46 4.21 -15.48
C PRO A 80 0.84 3.98 -14.69
N TYR A 81 1.05 4.64 -13.56
CA TYR A 81 2.21 4.40 -12.70
C TYR A 81 2.11 3.09 -11.88
N GLU A 82 0.96 2.40 -11.87
CA GLU A 82 0.80 1.08 -11.25
C GLU A 82 1.32 -0.06 -12.14
N GLU A 83 1.36 0.15 -13.47
CA GLU A 83 1.84 -0.87 -14.40
C GLU A 83 3.27 -1.35 -14.13
N PRO A 84 4.28 -0.47 -13.97
CA PRO A 84 5.64 -0.89 -13.62
C PRO A 84 5.72 -1.73 -12.34
N TRP A 85 4.84 -1.47 -11.36
CA TRP A 85 4.80 -2.24 -10.12
C TRP A 85 4.23 -3.64 -10.32
N ALA A 86 3.20 -3.76 -11.15
CA ALA A 86 2.63 -5.05 -11.54
C ALA A 86 3.64 -5.88 -12.34
N LEU A 87 4.38 -5.26 -13.27
CA LEU A 87 5.44 -5.92 -14.05
C LEU A 87 6.62 -6.33 -13.17
N GLN A 88 6.99 -5.53 -12.18
CA GLN A 88 8.02 -5.90 -11.20
C GLN A 88 7.56 -7.10 -10.35
N LEU A 89 6.29 -7.12 -9.92
CA LEU A 89 5.71 -8.25 -9.19
C LEU A 89 5.70 -9.51 -10.05
N GLN A 90 5.33 -9.42 -11.32
CA GLN A 90 5.39 -10.51 -12.29
C GLN A 90 6.82 -11.08 -12.37
N ALA A 91 7.81 -10.23 -12.63
CA ALA A 91 9.20 -10.66 -12.77
C ALA A 91 9.70 -11.38 -11.52
N ASN A 92 9.40 -10.85 -10.33
CA ASN A 92 9.84 -11.46 -9.08
C ASN A 92 9.06 -12.75 -8.71
N ALA A 93 7.79 -12.85 -9.10
CA ALA A 93 7.04 -14.10 -8.98
C ALA A 93 7.60 -15.19 -9.91
N MET A 94 7.97 -14.83 -11.14
CA MET A 94 8.58 -15.74 -12.11
C MET A 94 9.97 -16.24 -11.64
N GLU A 95 10.74 -15.41 -10.94
CA GLU A 95 12.01 -15.81 -10.30
C GLU A 95 11.82 -16.91 -9.25
N LEU A 96 10.64 -16.96 -8.61
CA LEU A 96 10.25 -18.03 -7.69
C LEU A 96 9.63 -19.24 -8.37
N GLY A 97 9.51 -19.23 -9.71
CA GLY A 97 8.96 -20.35 -10.50
C GLY A 97 7.45 -20.32 -10.70
N PHE A 98 6.77 -19.23 -10.35
CA PHE A 98 5.38 -19.01 -10.75
C PHE A 98 5.32 -18.58 -12.22
N ASP A 99 4.27 -19.00 -12.91
CA ASP A 99 3.84 -18.32 -14.13
C ASP A 99 2.94 -17.11 -13.74
N ALA A 100 3.00 -16.01 -14.49
CA ALA A 100 2.23 -14.81 -14.14
C ALA A 100 1.85 -13.98 -15.36
N THR A 101 0.61 -13.51 -15.38
CA THR A 101 0.07 -12.57 -16.37
C THR A 101 -0.22 -11.22 -15.73
N VAL A 102 -0.07 -10.13 -16.47
CA VAL A 102 -0.37 -8.76 -16.02
C VAL A 102 -1.40 -8.14 -16.94
N THR A 103 -2.48 -7.61 -16.36
CA THR A 103 -3.57 -7.00 -17.12
C THR A 103 -3.93 -5.63 -16.54
N GLY A 104 -3.89 -4.59 -17.40
CA GLY A 104 -4.48 -3.28 -17.06
C GLY A 104 -5.99 -3.33 -17.24
N LEU A 105 -6.73 -3.15 -16.16
CA LEU A 105 -8.19 -3.18 -16.16
C LEU A 105 -8.74 -1.75 -16.09
N PRO A 106 -9.66 -1.35 -16.99
CA PRO A 106 -10.44 -0.13 -16.78
C PRO A 106 -11.16 -0.16 -15.44
N TRP A 107 -11.28 1.00 -14.78
CA TRP A 107 -11.86 1.12 -13.43
C TRP A 107 -13.17 0.35 -13.23
N ALA A 108 -14.12 0.48 -14.18
CA ALA A 108 -15.39 -0.22 -14.09
C ALA A 108 -15.22 -1.75 -14.11
N LYS A 109 -14.28 -2.26 -14.92
CA LYS A 109 -14.00 -3.70 -15.00
C LYS A 109 -13.25 -4.19 -13.77
N PHE A 110 -12.31 -3.40 -13.25
CA PHE A 110 -11.60 -3.68 -12.02
C PHE A 110 -12.57 -3.84 -10.85
N THR A 111 -13.44 -2.85 -10.62
CA THR A 111 -14.44 -2.88 -9.53
C THR A 111 -15.45 -4.01 -9.67
N GLU A 112 -15.84 -4.36 -10.90
CA GLU A 112 -16.68 -5.53 -11.17
C GLU A 112 -15.98 -6.83 -10.75
N GLN A 113 -14.73 -7.03 -11.16
CA GLN A 113 -13.99 -8.26 -10.87
C GLN A 113 -13.72 -8.45 -9.38
N VAL A 114 -13.28 -7.41 -8.69
CA VAL A 114 -12.98 -7.51 -7.25
C VAL A 114 -14.23 -7.61 -6.37
N SER A 115 -15.43 -7.40 -6.92
CA SER A 115 -16.70 -7.52 -6.18
C SER A 115 -17.10 -8.96 -5.88
N SER A 116 -16.45 -9.96 -6.46
CA SER A 116 -16.66 -11.37 -6.14
C SER A 116 -15.33 -12.09 -5.97
N TRP A 117 -15.27 -12.95 -4.98
CA TRP A 117 -14.09 -13.75 -4.67
C TRP A 117 -13.57 -14.54 -5.88
N GLU A 118 -14.48 -15.17 -6.62
CA GLU A 118 -14.15 -16.07 -7.73
C GLU A 118 -13.53 -15.33 -8.93
N ASN A 119 -13.84 -14.04 -9.08
CA ASN A 119 -13.37 -13.23 -10.21
C ASN A 119 -12.19 -12.33 -9.85
N THR A 120 -11.90 -12.20 -8.56
CA THR A 120 -10.78 -11.35 -8.09
C THR A 120 -9.45 -11.90 -8.59
N PRO A 121 -8.59 -11.08 -9.24
CA PRO A 121 -7.24 -11.46 -9.61
C PRO A 121 -6.43 -11.94 -8.39
N HIS A 122 -5.43 -12.80 -8.61
CA HIS A 122 -4.57 -13.33 -7.54
C HIS A 122 -3.81 -12.22 -6.79
N ALA A 123 -3.50 -11.13 -7.47
CA ALA A 123 -3.06 -9.89 -6.85
C ALA A 123 -3.54 -8.68 -7.65
N THR A 124 -3.89 -7.62 -6.93
CA THR A 124 -4.22 -6.31 -7.49
C THR A 124 -3.19 -5.29 -7.04
N VAL A 125 -2.76 -4.44 -7.95
CA VAL A 125 -1.85 -3.32 -7.66
C VAL A 125 -2.67 -2.05 -7.62
N VAL A 126 -2.73 -1.44 -6.45
CA VAL A 126 -3.53 -0.23 -6.22
C VAL A 126 -2.79 0.74 -5.30
N SER A 127 -3.01 2.03 -5.55
CA SER A 127 -2.54 3.10 -4.66
C SER A 127 -3.70 3.54 -3.75
N VAL A 128 -3.49 3.48 -2.46
CA VAL A 128 -4.51 3.82 -1.47
C VAL A 128 -4.05 4.98 -0.61
N VAL A 129 -4.97 5.85 -0.25
CA VAL A 129 -4.78 6.91 0.74
C VAL A 129 -5.83 6.77 1.84
N ALA A 130 -5.51 7.24 3.04
CA ALA A 130 -6.51 7.26 4.11
C ALA A 130 -7.71 8.15 3.73
N ASN A 131 -8.92 7.68 3.95
CA ASN A 131 -10.14 8.43 3.69
C ASN A 131 -10.23 9.70 4.56
N PHE A 132 -9.61 9.66 5.74
CA PHE A 132 -9.41 10.78 6.67
C PHE A 132 -8.14 10.52 7.48
N PRO A 133 -7.51 11.54 8.10
CA PRO A 133 -6.19 11.42 8.75
C PRO A 133 -6.25 10.68 10.09
N ASP A 134 -6.67 9.43 10.03
CA ASP A 134 -6.76 8.50 11.16
C ASP A 134 -6.48 7.07 10.67
N PRO A 135 -5.87 6.19 11.48
CA PRO A 135 -5.67 4.79 11.11
C PRO A 135 -6.96 4.06 10.69
N ASP A 136 -8.09 4.38 11.32
CA ASP A 136 -9.39 3.80 10.94
C ASP A 136 -9.76 4.13 9.49
N GLY A 137 -9.43 5.34 9.02
CA GLY A 137 -9.67 5.76 7.65
C GLY A 137 -8.85 5.02 6.59
N LEU A 138 -7.85 4.26 7.00
CA LEU A 138 -6.98 3.48 6.14
C LEU A 138 -7.16 1.97 6.37
N LEU A 139 -7.01 1.52 7.63
CA LEU A 139 -6.94 0.10 7.94
C LEU A 139 -8.29 -0.61 7.84
N TYR A 140 -9.36 0.02 8.34
CA TYR A 140 -10.68 -0.62 8.33
C TYR A 140 -11.21 -0.87 6.91
N PRO A 141 -11.22 0.13 5.99
CA PRO A 141 -11.74 -0.10 4.65
C PRO A 141 -10.92 -1.07 3.80
N GLN A 142 -9.68 -1.35 4.17
CA GLN A 142 -8.84 -2.29 3.43
C GLN A 142 -8.88 -3.71 4.00
N TRP A 143 -8.87 -3.87 5.34
CA TRP A 143 -8.60 -5.20 5.93
C TRP A 143 -9.69 -5.74 6.85
N HIS A 144 -10.75 -4.99 7.14
CA HIS A 144 -11.87 -5.56 7.89
C HIS A 144 -12.71 -6.48 6.98
N SER A 145 -13.05 -7.69 7.47
CA SER A 145 -13.73 -8.71 6.65
C SER A 145 -15.04 -8.24 6.03
N SER A 146 -15.76 -7.30 6.67
CA SER A 146 -17.01 -6.75 6.14
C SER A 146 -16.85 -5.85 4.92
N THR A 147 -15.63 -5.48 4.56
CA THR A 147 -15.33 -4.61 3.41
C THR A 147 -14.83 -5.38 2.19
N GLY A 148 -14.66 -6.68 2.30
CA GLY A 148 -14.26 -7.56 1.19
C GLY A 148 -15.11 -7.36 -0.05
N GLY A 149 -14.48 -7.38 -1.22
CA GLY A 149 -15.14 -7.12 -2.49
C GLY A 149 -15.28 -5.65 -2.87
N THR A 150 -14.64 -4.74 -2.12
CA THR A 150 -14.45 -3.36 -2.54
C THR A 150 -13.09 -3.19 -3.23
N TRP A 151 -12.91 -2.12 -3.98
CA TRP A 151 -11.64 -1.82 -4.62
C TRP A 151 -10.47 -1.61 -3.64
N MET A 152 -10.79 -1.21 -2.41
CA MET A 152 -9.81 -1.06 -1.33
C MET A 152 -9.51 -2.37 -0.61
N SER A 153 -10.40 -3.35 -0.68
CA SER A 153 -10.33 -4.64 0.03
C SER A 153 -10.50 -5.81 -0.96
N ALA A 154 -9.72 -5.77 -2.04
CA ALA A 154 -9.67 -6.84 -3.04
C ALA A 154 -8.96 -8.11 -2.54
N GLU A 155 -8.18 -8.02 -1.49
CA GLU A 155 -7.50 -9.14 -0.83
C GLU A 155 -8.43 -10.05 -0.03
N TRP A 156 -9.68 -9.66 0.18
CA TRP A 156 -10.68 -10.44 0.89
C TRP A 156 -10.18 -10.94 2.25
N ALA A 157 -9.57 -10.05 3.04
CA ALA A 157 -9.11 -10.38 4.38
C ALA A 157 -10.25 -10.96 5.21
N ASN A 158 -9.98 -12.06 5.90
CA ASN A 158 -10.95 -12.74 6.76
C ASN A 158 -10.19 -13.28 7.98
N ASP A 159 -9.89 -12.39 8.91
CA ASP A 159 -9.18 -12.68 10.15
C ASP A 159 -9.96 -12.09 11.34
N PRO A 160 -10.64 -12.91 12.15
CA PRO A 160 -11.43 -12.43 13.27
C PRO A 160 -10.62 -11.68 14.34
N GLU A 161 -9.33 -11.96 14.49
CA GLU A 161 -8.46 -11.23 15.42
C GLU A 161 -8.19 -9.83 14.89
N LEU A 162 -7.94 -9.70 13.58
CA LEU A 162 -7.76 -8.41 12.93
C LEU A 162 -9.05 -7.57 12.98
N ASP A 163 -10.19 -8.17 12.67
CA ASP A 163 -11.49 -7.50 12.77
C ASP A 163 -11.73 -6.94 14.18
N ALA A 164 -11.47 -7.74 15.21
CA ALA A 164 -11.63 -7.31 16.60
C ALA A 164 -10.66 -6.18 16.98
N LEU A 165 -9.43 -6.17 16.46
CA LEU A 165 -8.48 -5.07 16.67
C LEU A 165 -8.98 -3.79 15.99
N LEU A 166 -9.44 -3.87 14.75
CA LEU A 166 -9.94 -2.71 14.00
C LEU A 166 -11.20 -2.11 14.65
N GLU A 167 -12.14 -2.94 15.09
CA GLU A 167 -13.33 -2.50 15.81
C GLU A 167 -12.99 -1.84 17.16
N ARG A 168 -12.06 -2.42 17.92
CA ARG A 168 -11.59 -1.85 19.18
C ARG A 168 -10.87 -0.52 18.96
N GLY A 169 -10.00 -0.41 17.94
CA GLY A 169 -9.30 0.82 17.60
C GLY A 169 -10.25 1.95 17.22
N ARG A 170 -11.34 1.62 16.52
CA ARG A 170 -12.43 2.55 16.18
C ARG A 170 -13.19 3.04 17.42
N ALA A 171 -13.46 2.17 18.38
CA ALA A 171 -14.25 2.48 19.57
C ALA A 171 -13.44 3.13 20.71
N GLU A 172 -12.11 2.95 20.75
CA GLU A 172 -11.25 3.46 21.83
C GLU A 172 -11.09 4.99 21.72
N THR A 173 -11.21 5.68 22.83
CA THR A 173 -11.09 7.15 22.92
C THR A 173 -9.76 7.63 23.53
N ASP A 174 -9.06 6.75 24.26
CA ASP A 174 -7.73 7.03 24.78
C ASP A 174 -6.69 6.90 23.67
N ALA A 175 -5.99 7.99 23.38
CA ALA A 175 -5.03 8.03 22.27
C ALA A 175 -3.87 7.03 22.44
N SER A 176 -3.38 6.82 23.65
CA SER A 176 -2.26 5.89 23.91
C SER A 176 -2.69 4.45 23.67
N LYS A 177 -3.88 4.06 24.14
CA LYS A 177 -4.44 2.73 23.89
C LYS A 177 -4.76 2.52 22.41
N ARG A 178 -5.24 3.55 21.72
CA ARG A 178 -5.45 3.48 20.25
C ARG A 178 -4.14 3.19 19.51
N VAL A 179 -3.03 3.85 19.90
CA VAL A 179 -1.71 3.56 19.33
C VAL A 179 -1.36 2.09 19.46
N GLU A 180 -1.48 1.52 20.67
CA GLU A 180 -1.18 0.10 20.93
C GLU A 180 -2.05 -0.83 20.08
N ILE A 181 -3.35 -0.55 19.98
CA ILE A 181 -4.29 -1.35 19.19
C ILE A 181 -3.94 -1.31 17.71
N TYR A 182 -3.71 -0.12 17.13
CA TYR A 182 -3.40 0.00 15.71
C TYR A 182 -2.00 -0.50 15.36
N GLN A 183 -1.05 -0.43 16.28
CA GLN A 183 0.26 -1.08 16.11
C GLN A 183 0.14 -2.61 16.11
N ALA A 184 -0.72 -3.18 16.96
CA ALA A 184 -1.01 -4.61 16.94
C ALA A 184 -1.69 -5.03 15.62
N ALA A 185 -2.69 -4.29 15.14
CA ALA A 185 -3.32 -4.53 13.85
C ALA A 185 -2.32 -4.43 12.70
N ASN A 186 -1.49 -3.39 12.68
CA ASN A 186 -0.42 -3.20 11.70
C ASN A 186 0.55 -4.40 11.66
N GLN A 187 0.95 -4.90 12.83
CA GLN A 187 1.85 -6.05 12.89
C GLN A 187 1.17 -7.33 12.39
N LEU A 188 -0.08 -7.56 12.76
CA LEU A 188 -0.84 -8.73 12.33
C LEU A 188 -1.04 -8.78 10.81
N ILE A 189 -1.32 -7.65 10.17
CA ILE A 189 -1.44 -7.53 8.71
C ILE A 189 -0.13 -7.92 8.03
N ILE A 190 1.01 -7.44 8.55
CA ILE A 190 2.34 -7.76 8.02
C ILE A 190 2.66 -9.25 8.23
N ASP A 191 2.39 -9.78 9.43
CA ASP A 191 2.70 -11.17 9.78
C ASP A 191 1.88 -12.17 8.98
N ASN A 192 0.66 -11.82 8.61
CA ASN A 192 -0.19 -12.64 7.75
C ASN A 192 0.17 -12.53 6.26
N ALA A 193 1.06 -11.61 5.89
CA ALA A 193 1.45 -11.32 4.51
C ALA A 193 0.23 -11.21 3.57
N ILE A 194 -0.81 -10.51 4.04
CA ILE A 194 -2.05 -10.32 3.27
C ILE A 194 -1.79 -9.39 2.09
N THR A 195 -1.03 -8.33 2.34
CA THR A 195 -0.72 -7.27 1.37
C THR A 195 0.79 -7.10 1.23
N LEU A 196 1.24 -6.77 0.01
CA LEU A 196 2.61 -6.38 -0.30
C LEU A 196 2.71 -4.85 -0.22
N PHE A 197 3.42 -4.33 0.79
CA PHE A 197 3.61 -2.90 1.00
C PHE A 197 4.85 -2.43 0.25
N ILE A 198 4.66 -1.83 -0.91
CA ILE A 198 5.77 -1.53 -1.82
C ILE A 198 6.35 -0.14 -1.63
N THR A 199 5.52 0.88 -1.42
CA THR A 199 6.00 2.27 -1.31
C THR A 199 5.03 3.17 -0.57
N ASP A 200 5.59 4.10 0.18
CA ASP A 200 4.88 5.27 0.71
C ASP A 200 5.19 6.48 -0.18
N PHE A 201 4.18 7.03 -0.83
CA PHE A 201 4.36 8.17 -1.71
C PHE A 201 4.70 9.45 -0.98
N VAL A 202 5.62 10.21 -1.55
CA VAL A 202 5.84 11.61 -1.20
C VAL A 202 4.99 12.48 -2.13
N GLY A 203 3.98 13.14 -1.56
CA GLY A 203 3.14 14.07 -2.32
C GLY A 203 3.97 15.25 -2.83
N MET A 204 4.03 15.41 -4.14
CA MET A 204 4.73 16.53 -4.79
C MET A 204 3.77 17.27 -5.70
N GLN A 205 3.76 18.58 -5.58
CA GLN A 205 3.01 19.47 -6.46
C GLN A 205 3.92 20.56 -7.01
N PRO A 206 4.21 20.55 -8.31
CA PRO A 206 4.93 21.65 -8.93
C PRO A 206 4.05 22.91 -8.92
N VAL A 207 4.61 24.00 -8.46
CA VAL A 207 3.94 25.32 -8.47
C VAL A 207 4.86 26.36 -9.08
N ASN A 208 4.28 27.41 -9.64
CA ASN A 208 5.07 28.53 -10.15
C ASN A 208 5.81 29.21 -8.99
N SER A 209 7.06 29.64 -9.23
CA SER A 209 7.88 30.30 -8.22
C SER A 209 7.31 31.61 -7.67
N SER A 210 6.36 32.22 -8.37
CA SER A 210 5.63 33.39 -7.88
C SER A 210 4.54 33.05 -6.85
N VAL A 211 4.23 31.75 -6.63
CA VAL A 211 3.21 31.32 -5.67
C VAL A 211 3.87 31.01 -4.33
N SER A 212 3.38 31.61 -3.26
CA SER A 212 3.82 31.34 -1.89
C SER A 212 2.62 31.04 -0.98
N ASN A 213 2.90 30.46 0.19
CA ASN A 213 1.89 30.25 1.22
C ASN A 213 2.10 31.26 2.36
N THR A 214 1.05 31.98 2.71
CA THR A 214 1.10 33.06 3.73
C THR A 214 1.30 32.55 5.15
N GLN A 215 0.93 31.31 5.45
CA GLN A 215 1.01 30.76 6.81
C GLN A 215 2.31 30.00 7.09
N THR A 216 2.98 29.47 6.07
CA THR A 216 4.16 28.61 6.21
C THR A 216 5.45 29.27 5.74
N ALA A 217 5.51 30.61 5.77
CA ALA A 217 6.70 31.38 5.36
C ALA A 217 7.25 31.00 3.96
N GLY A 218 6.35 30.76 3.01
CA GLY A 218 6.70 30.41 1.64
C GLY A 218 6.82 28.91 1.35
N THR A 219 6.74 28.05 2.36
CA THR A 219 6.73 26.62 2.15
C THR A 219 5.32 26.14 1.82
N LEU A 220 5.13 25.57 0.65
CA LEU A 220 3.85 24.96 0.28
C LEU A 220 3.76 23.57 0.89
N THR A 221 2.99 23.42 1.95
CA THR A 221 2.73 22.15 2.60
C THR A 221 1.28 21.73 2.39
N GLY A 222 1.06 20.48 2.07
CA GLY A 222 -0.29 19.91 2.03
C GLY A 222 -0.82 19.63 3.43
N TYR A 223 -2.13 19.56 3.57
CA TYR A 223 -2.78 19.20 4.83
C TYR A 223 -2.80 17.70 5.06
N GLY A 224 -2.17 17.28 6.18
CA GLY A 224 -2.28 15.93 6.71
C GLY A 224 -1.82 14.81 5.74
N THR A 225 -2.30 13.61 5.97
CA THR A 225 -2.00 12.42 5.15
C THR A 225 -2.52 12.50 3.72
N MET A 226 -3.44 13.41 3.46
CA MET A 226 -3.99 13.64 2.12
C MET A 226 -3.13 14.57 1.26
N GLY A 227 -2.09 15.19 1.79
CA GLY A 227 -0.93 15.92 1.21
C GLY A 227 -1.03 16.61 -0.15
N ARG A 228 -2.10 16.36 -0.90
CA ARG A 228 -2.28 16.86 -2.26
C ARG A 228 -3.15 18.10 -2.35
N ASN A 229 -3.76 18.52 -1.23
CA ASN A 229 -4.68 19.63 -1.22
C ASN A 229 -4.00 20.88 -0.68
N LEU A 230 -3.72 21.84 -1.55
CA LEU A 230 -3.32 23.18 -1.16
C LEU A 230 -4.56 24.00 -0.78
N SER A 231 -4.50 24.70 0.34
CA SER A 231 -5.53 25.68 0.67
C SER A 231 -5.35 26.93 -0.20
N PHE A 232 -6.17 27.08 -1.22
CA PHE A 232 -6.12 28.26 -2.09
C PHE A 232 -6.30 29.59 -1.33
N ARG A 233 -6.97 29.55 -0.17
CA ARG A 233 -7.14 30.73 0.71
C ARG A 233 -5.80 31.24 1.27
N GLU A 234 -4.83 30.37 1.39
CA GLU A 234 -3.51 30.66 1.97
C GLU A 234 -2.45 30.95 0.91
N LEU A 235 -2.77 30.80 -0.36
CA LEU A 235 -1.86 31.09 -1.45
C LEU A 235 -1.82 32.58 -1.77
N GLN A 236 -0.61 33.07 -2.05
CA GLN A 236 -0.35 34.43 -2.49
C GLN A 236 0.49 34.38 -3.76
N ILE A 237 0.17 35.25 -4.71
CA ILE A 237 0.98 35.48 -5.91
C ILE A 237 1.86 36.70 -5.61
N ASN A 238 3.17 36.54 -5.71
CA ASN A 238 4.18 37.55 -5.50
C ASN A 238 4.59 38.22 -6.83
#